data_bcde279e2397d876d13a03c78df82709
#
_entry.id   bcde279e2397d876d13a03c78df82709
#
_cell.length_a   1.000
_cell.length_b   1.000
_cell.length_c   1.000
_cell.angle_alpha   90.00
_cell.angle_beta   90.00
_cell.angle_gamma   90.00
#
_symmetry.space_group_name_H-M   'P 1'
#
loop_
_entity.id
_entity.type
_entity.pdbx_description
1 polymer ?
#
loop_
_entity_poly.entity_id
_entity_poly.type
_entity_poly.pdbx_seq_one_letter_code
_entity_poly.pdbx_strand_id
1 'polypeptide(L)'
;MLISEIGYCTRCRSAGENAAGKPFSSCSRIFTLFPYIGLGQKLLPVWKNDSLRTFSAVFAPLVYRFLIQADIARLPVVPVPPRPRKLLERGWDQVEDLVKDLAAYPSLTIHRCLKRQDGNSQKKLSKAERATNLQGKISSTVKTAPDTVVLLDDVMTTGATLEACARVLHAAGCKKVYGLCLFFV
;
A
#
# COMPACT_ATOMS: atom_id res chain seq x y z
N MET A 1 9.56 -2.54 23.96
CA MET A 1 9.71 -1.38 23.07
C MET A 1 8.33 -0.96 22.62
N LEU A 2 7.80 0.10 23.18
CA LEU A 2 6.44 0.57 22.92
C LEU A 2 6.41 1.26 21.55
N ILE A 3 5.34 1.04 20.76
CA ILE A 3 5.13 1.66 19.44
C ILE A 3 5.11 3.20 19.50
N SER A 4 4.92 3.78 20.67
CA SER A 4 5.12 5.22 20.93
C SER A 4 6.56 5.70 20.70
N GLU A 5 7.55 4.79 20.70
CA GLU A 5 8.96 5.07 20.45
C GLU A 5 9.42 4.68 19.03
N ILE A 6 8.60 3.92 18.28
CA ILE A 6 8.78 3.79 16.84
C ILE A 6 8.30 5.12 16.26
N GLY A 7 9.23 6.08 16.23
CA GLY A 7 8.95 7.42 15.77
C GLY A 7 8.26 7.37 14.42
N TYR A 8 6.99 7.78 14.39
CA TYR A 8 6.37 8.19 13.14
C TYR A 8 7.38 9.10 12.46
N CYS A 9 7.86 8.72 11.30
CA CYS A 9 8.75 9.58 10.53
C CYS A 9 8.15 10.98 10.55
N THR A 10 8.85 11.97 11.10
CA THR A 10 8.38 13.36 11.21
C THR A 10 8.02 13.92 9.83
N ARG A 11 8.65 13.39 8.76
CA ARG A 11 8.31 13.63 7.36
C ARG A 11 6.92 13.09 6.98
N CYS A 12 6.46 12.01 7.61
CA CYS A 12 5.14 11.41 7.35
C CYS A 12 4.02 12.09 8.14
N ARG A 13 4.33 12.84 9.22
CA ARG A 13 3.36 13.71 9.89
C ARG A 13 2.90 14.88 9.00
N SER A 14 3.74 15.27 8.06
CA SER A 14 3.49 16.38 7.12
C SER A 14 3.29 15.91 5.68
N ALA A 15 3.28 14.58 5.42
CA ALA A 15 3.24 14.04 4.06
C ALA A 15 1.85 14.12 3.42
N GLY A 16 1.36 15.33 3.28
CA GLY A 16 0.50 15.68 2.18
C GLY A 16 1.24 15.77 0.84
N GLU A 17 2.56 15.45 0.80
CA GLU A 17 3.40 15.66 -0.39
C GLU A 17 4.08 14.35 -0.84
N ASN A 18 4.14 14.15 -2.15
CA ASN A 18 4.93 13.06 -2.76
C ASN A 18 6.43 13.41 -2.79
N ALA A 19 7.28 12.48 -3.21
CA ALA A 19 8.74 12.67 -3.30
C ALA A 19 9.19 13.85 -4.21
N ALA A 20 8.27 14.46 -4.96
CA ALA A 20 8.50 15.65 -5.78
C ALA A 20 7.99 16.93 -5.10
N GLY A 21 7.61 16.89 -3.80
CA GLY A 21 7.07 18.04 -3.07
C GLY A 21 5.65 18.45 -3.48
N LYS A 22 4.95 17.59 -4.23
CA LYS A 22 3.55 17.86 -4.63
C LYS A 22 2.60 17.15 -3.67
N PRO A 23 1.48 17.79 -3.29
CA PRO A 23 0.48 17.14 -2.44
C PRO A 23 -0.09 15.90 -3.13
N PHE A 24 -0.39 14.86 -2.35
CA PHE A 24 -1.20 13.74 -2.81
C PHE A 24 -2.61 14.24 -3.06
N SER A 25 -3.09 14.11 -4.30
CA SER A 25 -4.39 14.66 -4.69
C SER A 25 -5.55 13.71 -4.43
N SER A 26 -5.27 12.40 -4.40
CA SER A 26 -6.29 11.35 -4.32
C SER A 26 -6.32 10.62 -2.97
N CYS A 27 -5.24 10.68 -2.18
CA CYS A 27 -5.23 10.16 -0.81
C CYS A 27 -5.44 11.29 0.19
N SER A 28 -6.42 11.16 1.08
CA SER A 28 -6.70 12.15 2.14
C SER A 28 -5.55 12.23 3.14
N ARG A 29 -4.89 11.09 3.41
CA ARG A 29 -3.70 10.99 4.26
C ARG A 29 -2.95 9.70 3.92
N ILE A 30 -1.63 9.74 4.02
CA ILE A 30 -0.78 8.55 3.89
C ILE A 30 0.00 8.35 5.17
N PHE A 31 -0.02 7.11 5.64
CA PHE A 31 0.72 6.64 6.81
C PHE A 31 1.82 5.70 6.36
N THR A 32 2.95 5.73 7.05
CA THR A 32 4.03 4.75 6.88
C THR A 32 4.50 4.29 8.25
N LEU A 33 4.72 2.99 8.42
CA LEU A 33 5.10 2.43 9.71
C LEU A 33 6.59 2.56 9.98
N PHE A 34 7.42 2.30 8.97
CA PHE A 34 8.86 2.24 9.13
C PHE A 34 9.60 3.09 8.08
N PRO A 35 10.65 3.83 8.48
CA PRO A 35 11.56 4.43 7.52
C PRO A 35 12.42 3.35 6.86
N TYR A 36 12.75 3.53 5.59
CA TYR A 36 13.65 2.63 4.86
C TYR A 36 15.12 2.97 5.14
N ILE A 37 15.50 2.86 6.42
CA ILE A 37 16.87 3.07 6.91
C ILE A 37 17.24 1.91 7.82
N GLY A 38 18.53 1.63 7.99
CA GLY A 38 19.05 0.64 8.92
C GLY A 38 18.38 -0.74 8.73
N LEU A 39 17.58 -1.15 9.71
CA LEU A 39 16.89 -2.44 9.68
C LEU A 39 15.90 -2.56 8.52
N GLY A 40 15.18 -1.50 8.17
CA GLY A 40 14.24 -1.51 7.05
C GLY A 40 14.90 -1.82 5.70
N GLN A 41 16.14 -1.33 5.49
CA GLN A 41 16.93 -1.64 4.29
C GLN A 41 17.33 -3.12 4.20
N LYS A 42 17.43 -3.81 5.33
CA LYS A 42 17.76 -5.24 5.40
C LYS A 42 16.48 -6.10 5.27
N LEU A 43 15.43 -5.76 5.99
CA LEU A 43 14.21 -6.56 6.06
C LEU A 43 13.40 -6.57 4.77
N LEU A 44 13.23 -5.44 4.10
CA LEU A 44 12.38 -5.34 2.92
C LEU A 44 12.89 -6.19 1.73
N PRO A 45 14.20 -6.20 1.38
CA PRO A 45 14.72 -7.10 0.36
C PRO A 45 14.56 -8.58 0.71
N VAL A 46 14.84 -8.95 1.96
CA VAL A 46 14.68 -10.32 2.45
C VAL A 46 13.23 -10.77 2.35
N TRP A 47 12.28 -9.95 2.80
CA TRP A 47 10.87 -10.26 2.65
C TRP A 47 10.44 -10.37 1.18
N LYS A 48 10.95 -9.49 0.31
CA LYS A 48 10.57 -9.48 -1.12
C LYS A 48 11.25 -10.54 -1.96
N ASN A 49 12.53 -10.80 -1.74
CA ASN A 49 13.35 -11.59 -2.67
C ASN A 49 13.68 -12.97 -2.15
N ASP A 50 13.89 -13.13 -0.85
CA ASP A 50 14.34 -14.38 -0.25
C ASP A 50 13.17 -15.29 0.18
N SER A 51 11.95 -14.94 -0.24
CA SER A 51 10.73 -15.74 -0.01
C SER A 51 10.43 -16.01 1.47
N LEU A 52 10.94 -15.16 2.39
CA LEU A 52 10.60 -15.26 3.80
C LEU A 52 9.18 -14.74 4.05
N ARG A 53 8.22 -15.47 3.53
CA ARG A 53 6.78 -15.20 3.62
C ARG A 53 6.29 -15.05 5.05
N THR A 54 6.96 -15.69 6.00
CA THR A 54 6.69 -15.61 7.44
C THR A 54 6.79 -14.20 8.01
N PHE A 55 7.46 -13.27 7.32
CA PHE A 55 7.48 -11.87 7.74
C PHE A 55 6.10 -11.20 7.69
N SER A 56 5.17 -11.68 6.88
CA SER A 56 3.79 -11.18 6.91
C SER A 56 3.16 -11.37 8.30
N ALA A 57 3.37 -12.52 8.92
CA ALA A 57 2.89 -12.80 10.28
C ALA A 57 3.53 -11.90 11.35
N VAL A 58 4.77 -11.41 11.11
CA VAL A 58 5.42 -10.43 11.99
C VAL A 58 4.84 -9.03 11.80
N PHE A 59 4.55 -8.65 10.56
CA PHE A 59 4.04 -7.31 10.25
C PHE A 59 2.53 -7.16 10.53
N ALA A 60 1.73 -8.22 10.40
CA ALA A 60 0.29 -8.17 10.61
C ALA A 60 -0.12 -7.59 11.98
N PRO A 61 0.42 -8.03 13.13
CA PRO A 61 0.09 -7.44 14.42
C PRO A 61 0.50 -5.97 14.53
N LEU A 62 1.58 -5.54 13.87
CA LEU A 62 2.04 -4.15 13.89
C LEU A 62 1.09 -3.25 13.08
N VAL A 63 0.67 -3.72 11.90
CA VAL A 63 -0.34 -3.05 11.08
C VAL A 63 -1.67 -2.96 11.84
N TYR A 64 -2.12 -4.06 12.43
CA TYR A 64 -3.38 -4.08 13.20
C TYR A 64 -3.36 -3.08 14.36
N ARG A 65 -2.30 -3.09 15.18
CA ARG A 65 -2.15 -2.13 16.28
C ARG A 65 -2.17 -0.69 15.80
N PHE A 66 -1.49 -0.41 14.67
CA PHE A 66 -1.52 0.92 14.07
C PHE A 66 -2.95 1.32 13.66
N LEU A 67 -3.69 0.44 12.99
CA LEU A 67 -5.07 0.71 12.57
C LEU A 67 -5.98 1.03 13.76
N ILE A 68 -5.83 0.30 14.88
CA ILE A 68 -6.56 0.59 16.14
C ILE A 68 -6.16 1.97 16.70
N GLN A 69 -4.86 2.25 16.82
CA GLN A 69 -4.37 3.52 17.37
C GLN A 69 -4.75 4.75 16.54
N ALA A 70 -4.87 4.57 15.22
CA ALA A 70 -5.28 5.60 14.28
C ALA A 70 -6.81 5.75 14.17
N ASP A 71 -7.58 4.92 14.91
CA ASP A 71 -9.05 4.84 14.87
C ASP A 71 -9.63 4.59 13.46
N ILE A 72 -8.93 3.76 12.67
CA ILE A 72 -9.32 3.39 11.30
C ILE A 72 -9.45 1.86 11.10
N ALA A 73 -9.40 1.07 12.18
CA ALA A 73 -9.48 -0.39 12.10
C ALA A 73 -10.84 -0.91 11.62
N ARG A 74 -11.90 -0.12 11.73
CA ARG A 74 -13.24 -0.48 11.21
C ARG A 74 -13.42 -0.22 9.72
N LEU A 75 -12.48 0.50 9.11
CA LEU A 75 -12.54 0.79 7.67
C LEU A 75 -12.10 -0.43 6.86
N PRO A 76 -12.74 -0.71 5.72
CA PRO A 76 -12.29 -1.76 4.82
C PRO A 76 -10.83 -1.53 4.39
N VAL A 77 -10.01 -2.57 4.52
CA VAL A 77 -8.63 -2.58 4.04
C VAL A 77 -8.62 -3.10 2.60
N VAL A 78 -8.16 -2.27 1.69
CA VAL A 78 -8.03 -2.58 0.26
C VAL A 78 -6.55 -2.82 -0.05
N PRO A 79 -6.13 -4.04 -0.39
CA PRO A 79 -4.75 -4.27 -0.81
C PRO A 79 -4.47 -3.64 -2.18
N VAL A 80 -3.29 -3.05 -2.33
CA VAL A 80 -2.77 -2.67 -3.64
C VAL A 80 -2.57 -3.95 -4.46
N PRO A 81 -3.15 -4.05 -5.67
CA PRO A 81 -3.07 -5.29 -6.44
C PRO A 81 -1.65 -5.58 -6.92
N PRO A 82 -1.20 -6.86 -6.85
CA PRO A 82 0.12 -7.26 -7.25
C PRO A 82 0.37 -7.02 -8.74
N ARG A 83 1.63 -6.95 -9.14
CA ARG A 83 2.00 -6.96 -10.55
C ARG A 83 1.87 -8.39 -11.08
N PRO A 84 0.99 -8.69 -12.07
CA PRO A 84 0.73 -10.05 -12.52
C PRO A 84 1.98 -10.81 -12.93
N ARG A 85 2.86 -10.17 -13.69
CA ARG A 85 4.14 -10.78 -14.07
C ARG A 85 5.00 -11.18 -12.86
N LYS A 86 5.10 -10.31 -11.84
CA LYS A 86 5.87 -10.64 -10.62
C LYS A 86 5.21 -11.75 -9.82
N LEU A 87 3.87 -11.76 -9.79
CA LEU A 87 3.12 -12.83 -9.14
C LEU A 87 3.36 -14.18 -9.84
N LEU A 88 3.38 -14.20 -11.17
CA LEU A 88 3.71 -15.42 -11.95
C LEU A 88 5.17 -15.88 -11.75
N GLU A 89 6.12 -14.94 -11.74
CA GLU A 89 7.55 -15.24 -11.54
C GLU A 89 7.86 -15.78 -10.13
N ARG A 90 7.15 -15.30 -9.09
CA ARG A 90 7.42 -15.60 -7.67
C ARG A 90 6.46 -16.62 -7.07
N GLY A 91 5.26 -16.77 -7.64
CA GLY A 91 4.17 -17.57 -7.09
C GLY A 91 3.48 -16.97 -5.87
N TRP A 92 3.86 -15.77 -5.42
CA TRP A 92 3.30 -15.11 -4.23
C TRP A 92 3.49 -13.59 -4.28
N ASP A 93 2.75 -12.88 -3.41
CA ASP A 93 2.85 -11.42 -3.24
C ASP A 93 2.81 -11.08 -1.74
N GLN A 94 3.70 -10.20 -1.32
CA GLN A 94 3.88 -9.83 0.07
C GLN A 94 2.67 -9.11 0.69
N VAL A 95 1.98 -8.28 -0.09
CA VAL A 95 0.78 -7.57 0.38
C VAL A 95 -0.37 -8.56 0.52
N GLU A 96 -0.53 -9.50 -0.43
CA GLU A 96 -1.54 -10.55 -0.36
C GLU A 96 -1.31 -11.50 0.83
N ASP A 97 -0.07 -11.87 1.13
CA ASP A 97 0.22 -12.69 2.32
C ASP A 97 -0.07 -11.89 3.61
N LEU A 98 0.32 -10.60 3.64
CA LEU A 98 0.02 -9.75 4.79
C LEU A 98 -1.49 -9.60 5.04
N VAL A 99 -2.31 -9.42 4.00
CA VAL A 99 -3.76 -9.30 4.19
C VAL A 99 -4.43 -10.63 4.53
N LYS A 100 -3.84 -11.79 4.20
CA LYS A 100 -4.30 -13.09 4.71
C LYS A 100 -4.13 -13.17 6.22
N ASP A 101 -2.96 -12.75 6.73
CA ASP A 101 -2.71 -12.73 8.17
C ASP A 101 -3.59 -11.68 8.89
N LEU A 102 -3.80 -10.51 8.26
CA LEU A 102 -4.71 -9.48 8.78
C LEU A 102 -6.16 -9.95 8.83
N ALA A 103 -6.61 -10.81 7.93
CA ALA A 103 -7.96 -11.35 7.93
C ALA A 103 -8.28 -12.22 9.15
N ALA A 104 -7.27 -12.66 9.91
CA ALA A 104 -7.46 -13.34 11.20
C ALA A 104 -7.97 -12.42 12.33
N TYR A 105 -7.90 -11.10 12.16
CA TYR A 105 -8.39 -10.13 13.13
C TYR A 105 -9.87 -9.81 12.87
N PRO A 106 -10.81 -10.16 13.79
CA PRO A 106 -12.25 -10.08 13.53
C PRO A 106 -12.78 -8.68 13.23
N SER A 107 -12.08 -7.64 13.70
CA SER A 107 -12.46 -6.24 13.48
C SER A 107 -12.07 -5.70 12.10
N LEU A 108 -11.26 -6.45 11.34
CA LEU A 108 -10.81 -6.04 10.01
C LEU A 108 -11.64 -6.68 8.92
N THR A 109 -11.94 -5.88 7.90
CA THR A 109 -12.57 -6.36 6.66
C THR A 109 -11.61 -6.13 5.51
N ILE A 110 -11.25 -7.19 4.80
CA ILE A 110 -10.41 -7.10 3.60
C ILE A 110 -11.30 -7.02 2.36
N HIS A 111 -11.13 -5.95 1.58
CA HIS A 111 -11.96 -5.69 0.40
C HIS A 111 -11.12 -5.65 -0.87
N ARG A 112 -11.04 -6.77 -1.60
CA ARG A 112 -10.28 -6.89 -2.85
C ARG A 112 -11.09 -6.37 -4.03
N CYS A 113 -11.15 -5.06 -4.18
CA CYS A 113 -11.93 -4.38 -5.22
C CYS A 113 -11.09 -3.79 -6.35
N LEU A 114 -9.78 -4.00 -6.34
CA LEU A 114 -8.85 -3.54 -7.36
C LEU A 114 -8.18 -4.72 -8.06
N LYS A 115 -7.90 -4.57 -9.35
CA LYS A 115 -7.06 -5.46 -10.14
C LYS A 115 -6.04 -4.68 -10.94
N ARG A 116 -4.91 -5.30 -11.22
CA ARG A 116 -3.85 -4.76 -12.05
C ARG A 116 -3.69 -5.59 -13.32
N GLN A 117 -3.48 -4.92 -14.45
CA GLN A 117 -3.15 -5.56 -15.72
C GLN A 117 -1.66 -5.39 -16.00
N ASP A 118 -1.05 -6.36 -16.68
CA ASP A 118 0.26 -6.17 -17.26
C ASP A 118 0.16 -5.18 -18.42
N GLY A 119 0.93 -4.10 -18.33
CA GLY A 119 1.11 -3.26 -19.51
C GLY A 119 2.08 -3.93 -20.47
N ASN A 120 1.83 -3.90 -21.77
CA ASN A 120 2.81 -4.24 -22.77
C ASN A 120 4.12 -3.51 -22.44
N SER A 121 5.20 -4.26 -22.27
CA SER A 121 6.51 -3.72 -21.95
C SER A 121 7.07 -2.99 -23.15
N GLN A 122 6.69 -1.72 -23.35
CA GLN A 122 7.49 -0.83 -24.18
C GLN A 122 8.74 -0.50 -23.34
N LYS A 123 9.83 -1.16 -23.71
CA LYS A 123 11.17 -0.93 -23.20
C LYS A 123 11.54 0.52 -23.49
N LYS A 124 11.79 1.32 -22.47
CA LYS A 124 12.23 2.73 -22.41
C LYS A 124 11.11 3.74 -22.14
N LEU A 125 10.68 3.81 -20.90
CA LEU A 125 9.88 4.93 -20.42
C LEU A 125 10.67 5.70 -19.36
N SER A 126 10.69 7.03 -19.48
CA SER A 126 11.25 7.95 -18.50
C SER A 126 10.51 7.89 -17.15
N LYS A 127 11.09 8.47 -16.10
CA LYS A 127 10.51 8.47 -14.74
C LYS A 127 9.13 9.17 -14.69
N ALA A 128 8.92 10.20 -15.53
CA ALA A 128 7.65 10.91 -15.69
C ALA A 128 6.60 10.05 -16.41
N GLU A 129 6.99 9.33 -17.45
CA GLU A 129 6.13 8.42 -18.20
C GLU A 129 5.74 7.19 -17.39
N ARG A 130 6.54 6.77 -16.39
CA ARG A 130 6.16 5.67 -15.46
C ARG A 130 5.00 6.06 -14.55
N ALA A 131 4.90 7.33 -14.14
CA ALA A 131 3.77 7.83 -13.35
C ALA A 131 2.48 7.87 -14.20
N THR A 132 2.58 8.28 -15.48
CA THR A 132 1.47 8.29 -16.44
C THR A 132 1.08 6.87 -16.88
N ASN A 133 2.04 5.96 -16.95
CA ASN A 133 1.86 4.56 -17.38
C ASN A 133 1.15 3.66 -16.33
N LEU A 134 0.98 4.12 -15.10
CA LEU A 134 0.14 3.47 -14.09
C LEU A 134 -1.36 3.80 -14.31
N GLN A 135 -1.64 4.90 -15.01
CA GLN A 135 -2.99 5.24 -15.44
C GLN A 135 -3.44 4.23 -16.50
N GLY A 136 -4.51 3.53 -16.24
CA GLY A 136 -5.05 2.48 -17.12
C GLY A 136 -4.58 1.05 -16.80
N LYS A 137 -3.57 0.86 -15.94
CA LYS A 137 -3.15 -0.50 -15.52
C LYS A 137 -3.92 -1.01 -14.31
N ILE A 138 -4.55 -0.15 -13.54
CA ILE A 138 -5.35 -0.50 -12.38
C ILE A 138 -6.82 -0.23 -12.72
N SER A 139 -7.69 -1.14 -12.36
CA SER A 139 -9.14 -1.01 -12.56
C SER A 139 -9.89 -1.55 -11.35
N SER A 140 -11.11 -1.04 -11.15
CA SER A 140 -12.02 -1.58 -10.14
C SER A 140 -12.62 -2.90 -10.63
N THR A 141 -12.82 -3.84 -9.71
CA THR A 141 -13.57 -5.09 -9.94
C THR A 141 -15.01 -4.99 -9.47
N VAL A 142 -15.38 -3.86 -8.86
CA VAL A 142 -16.72 -3.59 -8.32
C VAL A 142 -17.31 -2.33 -8.96
N LYS A 143 -18.64 -2.26 -9.02
CA LYS A 143 -19.36 -1.07 -9.52
C LYS A 143 -19.31 0.07 -8.50
N THR A 144 -19.39 -0.27 -7.21
CA THR A 144 -19.39 0.71 -6.12
C THR A 144 -18.38 0.28 -5.05
N ALA A 145 -17.43 1.16 -4.76
CA ALA A 145 -16.48 0.98 -3.67
C ALA A 145 -17.07 1.48 -2.34
N PRO A 146 -16.57 1.02 -1.17
CA PRO A 146 -16.95 1.58 0.12
C PRO A 146 -16.63 3.09 0.20
N ASP A 147 -17.44 3.84 0.96
CA ASP A 147 -17.30 5.30 1.11
C ASP A 147 -15.93 5.73 1.61
N THR A 148 -15.34 4.98 2.52
CA THR A 148 -14.00 5.23 3.07
C THR A 148 -13.23 3.93 3.17
N VAL A 149 -11.96 3.94 2.78
CA VAL A 149 -11.09 2.76 2.80
C VAL A 149 -9.68 3.08 3.29
N VAL A 150 -8.98 2.04 3.73
CA VAL A 150 -7.53 2.04 3.94
C VAL A 150 -6.88 1.25 2.83
N LEU A 151 -6.14 1.93 1.96
CA LEU A 151 -5.37 1.33 0.86
C LEU A 151 -4.01 0.88 1.40
N LEU A 152 -3.72 -0.43 1.37
CA LEU A 152 -2.52 -1.02 1.95
C LEU A 152 -1.50 -1.41 0.88
N ASP A 153 -0.25 -0.96 1.05
CA ASP A 153 0.91 -1.33 0.21
C ASP A 153 2.11 -1.69 1.09
N ASP A 154 3.12 -2.33 0.52
CA ASP A 154 4.34 -2.70 1.23
C ASP A 154 5.32 -1.52 1.36
N VAL A 155 5.54 -0.77 0.29
CA VAL A 155 6.53 0.31 0.25
C VAL A 155 6.04 1.51 -0.56
N MET A 156 6.20 2.68 0.02
CA MET A 156 6.02 3.95 -0.68
C MET A 156 7.36 4.55 -1.06
N THR A 157 7.55 4.81 -2.36
CA THR A 157 8.66 5.61 -2.88
C THR A 157 8.15 6.99 -3.31
N THR A 158 7.50 7.07 -4.46
CA THR A 158 6.89 8.30 -5.01
C THR A 158 5.39 8.42 -4.69
N GLY A 159 4.77 7.39 -4.13
CA GLY A 159 3.33 7.30 -3.92
C GLY A 159 2.48 7.11 -5.18
N ALA A 160 3.10 7.01 -6.37
CA ALA A 160 2.38 6.92 -7.64
C ALA A 160 1.41 5.72 -7.71
N THR A 161 1.74 4.60 -7.07
CA THR A 161 0.86 3.42 -7.02
C THR A 161 -0.37 3.70 -6.16
N LEU A 162 -0.19 4.30 -4.98
CA LEU A 162 -1.30 4.68 -4.11
C LEU A 162 -2.23 5.68 -4.81
N GLU A 163 -1.66 6.71 -5.46
CA GLU A 163 -2.41 7.70 -6.23
C GLU A 163 -3.23 7.07 -7.36
N ALA A 164 -2.65 6.11 -8.10
CA ALA A 164 -3.35 5.42 -9.17
C ALA A 164 -4.52 4.57 -8.63
N CYS A 165 -4.30 3.83 -7.54
CA CYS A 165 -5.33 3.04 -6.87
C CYS A 165 -6.44 3.93 -6.31
N ALA A 166 -6.08 5.03 -5.62
CA ALA A 166 -7.03 5.95 -5.03
C ALA A 166 -7.94 6.60 -6.07
N ARG A 167 -7.38 7.02 -7.22
CA ARG A 167 -8.19 7.54 -8.34
C ARG A 167 -9.22 6.53 -8.85
N VAL A 168 -8.84 5.26 -8.96
CA VAL A 168 -9.76 4.19 -9.38
C VAL A 168 -10.86 3.99 -8.35
N LEU A 169 -10.54 4.03 -7.05
CA LEU A 169 -11.50 3.93 -5.97
C LEU A 169 -12.47 5.12 -5.97
N HIS A 170 -11.99 6.35 -6.17
CA HIS A 170 -12.85 7.53 -6.30
C HIS A 170 -13.78 7.43 -7.51
N ALA A 171 -13.27 6.96 -8.67
CA ALA A 171 -14.10 6.73 -9.85
C ALA A 171 -15.19 5.65 -9.60
N ALA A 172 -14.96 4.75 -8.66
CA ALA A 172 -15.95 3.75 -8.20
C ALA A 172 -16.81 4.25 -7.02
N GLY A 173 -16.80 5.55 -6.70
CA GLY A 173 -17.65 6.18 -5.69
C GLY A 173 -17.08 6.30 -4.28
N CYS A 174 -15.83 5.86 -4.04
CA CYS A 174 -15.19 6.04 -2.75
C CYS A 174 -14.95 7.54 -2.48
N LYS A 175 -15.39 8.02 -1.31
CA LYS A 175 -15.28 9.44 -0.93
C LYS A 175 -13.94 9.77 -0.28
N LYS A 176 -13.34 8.80 0.45
CA LYS A 176 -12.13 9.04 1.23
C LYS A 176 -11.19 7.84 1.21
N VAL A 177 -9.94 8.08 0.85
CA VAL A 177 -8.90 7.04 0.81
C VAL A 177 -7.77 7.41 1.75
N TYR A 178 -7.49 6.56 2.72
CA TYR A 178 -6.26 6.59 3.51
C TYR A 178 -5.24 5.64 2.89
N GLY A 179 -4.00 6.07 2.72
CA GLY A 179 -2.89 5.19 2.35
C GLY A 179 -2.18 4.67 3.59
N LEU A 180 -1.79 3.41 3.59
CA LEU A 180 -0.93 2.80 4.61
C LEU A 180 0.14 1.96 3.92
N CYS A 181 1.42 2.28 4.18
CA CYS A 181 2.55 1.50 3.72
C CYS A 181 3.39 1.03 4.90
N LEU A 182 4.01 -0.14 4.77
CA LEU A 182 4.94 -0.60 5.80
C LEU A 182 6.21 0.26 5.78
N PHE A 183 6.77 0.51 4.60
CA PHE A 183 8.04 1.23 4.47
C PHE A 183 7.90 2.49 3.61
N PHE A 184 8.71 3.50 3.96
CA PHE A 184 8.90 4.71 3.17
C PHE A 184 10.37 4.86 2.75
N VAL A 185 10.65 4.98 1.45
CA VAL A 185 11.98 5.08 0.82
C VAL A 185 12.24 6.51 0.39
#